data_a9eabb210dcc06de38169d2e04b267d2
#
_entry.id   a9eabb210dcc06de38169d2e04b267d2
#
_cell.length_a   1.000
_cell.length_b   1.000
_cell.length_c   1.000
_cell.angle_alpha   90.00
_cell.angle_beta   90.00
_cell.angle_gamma   90.00
#
_symmetry.space_group_name_H-M   'P 1'
#
loop_
_entity.id
_entity.type
_entity.pdbx_description
1 polymer ?
#
loop_
_entity_poly.entity_id
_entity_poly.type
_entity_poly.pdbx_seq_one_letter_code
_entity_poly.pdbx_strand_id
1 'polypeptide(L)'
;NFVIGGPVGDCGLTGRKIIVDTYGGMARHGGGAFSGKDPSKVDRSAAYAARYVAKNIVAAGLASKCEVQVSYAIGVAEPTSISVTTFGTGVIEDAKLEQLIRAHFDLRPYGIIQMLDLIHPMYQVTASHGHFGRKPQKLKAADGSEYHSFSWERTDRAEALREAAGVKPAAKARAKKAAAAG
;
A
#
# COMPACT_ATOMS: atom_id res chain seq x y z
N ASN A 1 -34.52 3.50 4.01
CA ASN A 1 -35.53 2.66 3.38
C ASN A 1 -34.97 1.96 2.15
N PHE A 2 -35.18 0.67 2.05
CA PHE A 2 -34.93 -0.11 0.82
C PHE A 2 -35.97 0.26 -0.24
N VAL A 3 -35.55 0.96 -1.27
CA VAL A 3 -36.42 1.32 -2.40
C VAL A 3 -36.29 0.29 -3.54
N ILE A 4 -35.07 -0.12 -3.83
CA ILE A 4 -34.75 -1.14 -4.83
C ILE A 4 -33.91 -2.23 -4.14
N GLY A 5 -34.34 -3.48 -4.25
CA GLY A 5 -33.61 -4.63 -3.72
C GLY A 5 -33.24 -5.63 -4.79
N GLY A 6 -32.58 -6.71 -4.37
CA GLY A 6 -32.15 -7.80 -5.24
C GLY A 6 -31.03 -7.41 -6.22
N PRO A 7 -30.85 -8.15 -7.32
CA PRO A 7 -29.74 -7.96 -8.26
C PRO A 7 -29.68 -6.58 -8.93
N VAL A 8 -30.81 -5.88 -9.02
CA VAL A 8 -30.86 -4.53 -9.60
C VAL A 8 -30.30 -3.48 -8.63
N GLY A 9 -30.46 -3.68 -7.32
CA GLY A 9 -29.94 -2.79 -6.30
C GLY A 9 -28.47 -3.04 -6.00
N ASP A 10 -28.10 -4.30 -5.83
CA ASP A 10 -26.72 -4.75 -5.57
C ASP A 10 -26.61 -6.23 -5.84
N CYS A 11 -25.79 -6.64 -6.77
CA CYS A 11 -25.62 -8.03 -7.17
C CYS A 11 -24.21 -8.58 -6.90
N GLY A 12 -23.41 -7.92 -6.09
CA GLY A 12 -22.02 -8.28 -5.87
C GLY A 12 -21.79 -9.21 -4.68
N LEU A 13 -21.02 -10.27 -4.89
CA LEU A 13 -20.39 -11.08 -3.85
C LEU A 13 -18.86 -10.89 -3.80
N THR A 14 -18.37 -9.86 -4.44
CA THR A 14 -16.95 -9.51 -4.51
C THR A 14 -16.42 -9.12 -3.13
N GLY A 15 -15.15 -9.40 -2.87
CA GLY A 15 -14.50 -8.97 -1.65
C GLY A 15 -14.92 -9.69 -0.37
N ARG A 16 -15.49 -10.89 -0.47
CA ARG A 16 -15.85 -11.71 0.69
C ARG A 16 -14.67 -12.48 1.30
N LYS A 17 -13.47 -12.29 0.77
CA LYS A 17 -12.22 -12.91 1.23
C LYS A 17 -11.15 -11.85 1.54
N ILE A 18 -11.55 -10.78 2.24
CA ILE A 18 -10.71 -9.60 2.49
C ILE A 18 -9.40 -9.92 3.20
N ILE A 19 -9.38 -10.92 4.06
CA ILE A 19 -8.16 -11.32 4.78
C ILE A 19 -7.23 -12.10 3.85
N VAL A 20 -7.76 -12.98 2.99
CA VAL A 20 -7.00 -13.71 1.96
C VAL A 20 -6.46 -12.74 0.92
N ASP A 21 -7.26 -11.73 0.55
CA ASP A 21 -6.88 -10.72 -0.44
C ASP A 21 -5.74 -9.81 0.04
N THR A 22 -5.48 -9.76 1.35
CA THR A 22 -4.51 -8.87 1.97
C THR A 22 -3.33 -9.64 2.59
N TYR A 23 -3.33 -9.83 3.91
CA TYR A 23 -2.17 -10.32 4.67
C TYR A 23 -2.39 -11.68 5.33
N GLY A 24 -3.51 -12.36 5.06
CA GLY A 24 -3.78 -13.69 5.63
C GLY A 24 -3.88 -13.72 7.16
N GLY A 25 -4.23 -12.58 7.78
CA GLY A 25 -4.31 -12.44 9.23
C GLY A 25 -3.01 -11.97 9.92
N MET A 26 -1.91 -11.78 9.17
CA MET A 26 -0.64 -11.30 9.74
C MET A 26 -0.74 -9.81 10.19
N ALA A 27 -1.52 -9.00 9.50
CA ALA A 27 -1.76 -7.59 9.82
C ALA A 27 -3.24 -7.33 10.08
N ARG A 28 -3.53 -6.24 10.76
CA ARG A 28 -4.89 -5.75 10.98
C ARG A 28 -5.52 -5.32 9.68
N HIS A 29 -6.84 -5.38 9.62
CA HIS A 29 -7.64 -5.01 8.46
C HIS A 29 -8.76 -4.06 8.88
N GLY A 30 -9.02 -3.03 8.08
CA GLY A 30 -10.10 -2.07 8.34
C GLY A 30 -11.52 -2.57 8.01
N GLY A 31 -11.64 -3.76 7.40
CA GLY A 31 -12.92 -4.40 7.06
C GLY A 31 -13.42 -4.09 5.65
N GLY A 32 -12.82 -3.14 4.93
CA GLY A 32 -13.23 -2.76 3.58
C GLY A 32 -12.78 -3.76 2.51
N ALA A 33 -13.70 -4.17 1.63
CA ALA A 33 -13.36 -4.95 0.45
C ALA A 33 -12.71 -4.08 -0.63
N PHE A 34 -11.81 -4.65 -1.43
CA PHE A 34 -11.13 -3.95 -2.52
C PHE A 34 -11.82 -4.15 -3.87
N SER A 35 -11.99 -5.41 -4.27
CA SER A 35 -12.60 -5.76 -5.55
C SER A 35 -14.02 -5.20 -5.65
N GLY A 36 -14.39 -4.71 -6.84
CA GLY A 36 -15.67 -4.04 -7.09
C GLY A 36 -15.72 -2.56 -6.74
N LYS A 37 -14.66 -2.01 -6.12
CA LYS A 37 -14.54 -0.57 -5.82
C LYS A 37 -13.57 0.09 -6.77
N ASP A 38 -13.91 1.27 -7.26
CA ASP A 38 -12.99 2.14 -7.99
C ASP A 38 -12.00 2.82 -7.03
N PRO A 39 -10.90 3.43 -7.52
CA PRO A 39 -9.87 4.00 -6.67
C PRO A 39 -10.29 5.25 -5.88
N SER A 40 -11.47 5.81 -6.12
CA SER A 40 -12.00 6.90 -5.29
C SER A 40 -12.42 6.41 -3.89
N LYS A 41 -12.61 5.11 -3.73
CA LYS A 41 -12.99 4.49 -2.45
C LYS A 41 -11.75 4.22 -1.61
N VAL A 42 -11.64 4.91 -0.48
CA VAL A 42 -10.47 4.82 0.41
C VAL A 42 -10.26 3.42 1.01
N ASP A 43 -11.30 2.62 1.14
CA ASP A 43 -11.18 1.21 1.54
C ASP A 43 -10.17 0.45 0.67
N ARG A 44 -10.12 0.78 -0.63
CA ARG A 44 -9.17 0.20 -1.57
C ARG A 44 -7.91 1.05 -1.69
N SER A 45 -8.04 2.31 -2.07
CA SER A 45 -6.89 3.17 -2.39
C SER A 45 -6.01 3.47 -1.19
N ALA A 46 -6.60 3.73 -0.01
CA ALA A 46 -5.81 3.97 1.20
C ALA A 46 -5.12 2.71 1.73
N ALA A 47 -5.73 1.54 1.57
CA ALA A 47 -5.06 0.28 1.91
C ALA A 47 -3.84 0.03 1.00
N TYR A 48 -3.93 0.37 -0.27
CA TYR A 48 -2.79 0.33 -1.20
C TYR A 48 -1.71 1.35 -0.82
N ALA A 49 -2.13 2.57 -0.45
CA ALA A 49 -1.19 3.60 0.01
C ALA A 49 -0.50 3.21 1.31
N ALA A 50 -1.23 2.68 2.30
CA ALA A 50 -0.65 2.19 3.54
C ALA A 50 0.37 1.06 3.29
N ARG A 51 0.08 0.15 2.35
CA ARG A 51 1.03 -0.87 1.90
C ARG A 51 2.29 -0.24 1.31
N TYR A 52 2.13 0.73 0.43
CA TYR A 52 3.24 1.44 -0.20
C TYR A 52 4.13 2.14 0.83
N VAL A 53 3.52 2.86 1.77
CA VAL A 53 4.23 3.53 2.87
C VAL A 53 5.00 2.53 3.72
N ALA A 54 4.34 1.50 4.25
CA ALA A 54 4.97 0.50 5.11
C ALA A 54 6.14 -0.21 4.42
N LYS A 55 5.97 -0.51 3.14
CA LYS A 55 7.01 -1.17 2.34
C LYS A 55 8.22 -0.27 2.12
N ASN A 56 8.02 1.02 1.89
CA ASN A 56 9.11 1.99 1.74
C ASN A 56 9.85 2.21 3.07
N ILE A 57 9.16 2.23 4.21
CA ILE A 57 9.78 2.32 5.54
C ILE A 57 10.73 1.13 5.78
N VAL A 58 10.26 -0.08 5.49
CA VAL A 58 11.07 -1.30 5.65
C VAL A 58 12.23 -1.31 4.65
N ALA A 59 11.99 -0.95 3.39
CA ALA A 59 13.04 -0.88 2.37
C ALA A 59 14.09 0.21 2.66
N ALA A 60 13.69 1.30 3.33
CA ALA A 60 14.61 2.33 3.81
C ALA A 60 15.50 1.85 4.96
N GLY A 61 15.20 0.70 5.57
CA GLY A 61 15.91 0.17 6.74
C GLY A 61 15.53 0.88 8.03
N LEU A 62 14.38 1.58 8.07
CA LEU A 62 13.91 2.30 9.25
C LEU A 62 13.21 1.39 10.26
N ALA A 63 12.75 0.23 9.82
CA ALA A 63 12.21 -0.83 10.66
C ALA A 63 12.30 -2.17 9.91
N SER A 64 12.28 -3.31 10.62
CA SER A 64 12.18 -4.63 10.00
C SER A 64 10.73 -5.08 9.83
N LYS A 65 9.80 -4.50 10.61
CA LYS A 65 8.35 -4.66 10.51
C LYS A 65 7.69 -3.30 10.64
N CYS A 66 6.64 -3.08 9.87
CA CYS A 66 5.89 -1.83 9.94
C CYS A 66 4.42 -2.08 9.61
N GLU A 67 3.53 -1.59 10.46
CA GLU A 67 2.10 -1.50 10.22
C GLU A 67 1.70 -0.03 10.21
N VAL A 68 0.92 0.37 9.20
CA VAL A 68 0.43 1.74 9.05
C VAL A 68 -1.08 1.72 9.06
N GLN A 69 -1.67 2.52 9.91
CA GLN A 69 -3.11 2.76 9.97
C GLN A 69 -3.41 4.19 9.55
N VAL A 70 -4.39 4.33 8.67
CA VAL A 70 -4.87 5.64 8.19
C VAL A 70 -6.38 5.69 8.37
N SER A 71 -6.89 6.80 8.88
CA SER A 71 -8.34 7.01 9.02
C SER A 71 -8.78 8.28 8.29
N TYR A 72 -10.03 8.27 7.83
CA TYR A 72 -10.64 9.37 7.08
C TYR A 72 -12.01 9.71 7.65
N ALA A 73 -12.42 10.95 7.48
CA ALA A 73 -13.78 11.40 7.73
C ALA A 73 -14.45 11.83 6.42
N ILE A 74 -15.72 11.53 6.26
CA ILE A 74 -16.49 11.93 5.08
C ILE A 74 -16.48 13.47 4.95
N GLY A 75 -16.16 13.94 3.74
CA GLY A 75 -16.09 15.38 3.44
C GLY A 75 -14.78 16.05 3.86
N VAL A 76 -13.83 15.33 4.45
CA VAL A 76 -12.51 15.84 4.82
C VAL A 76 -11.44 15.13 3.97
N ALA A 77 -10.69 15.90 3.19
CA ALA A 77 -9.68 15.34 2.29
C ALA A 77 -8.45 14.82 3.06
N GLU A 78 -8.01 15.54 4.09
CA GLU A 78 -6.86 15.13 4.89
C GLU A 78 -7.20 13.92 5.76
N PRO A 79 -6.27 12.96 5.92
CA PRO A 79 -6.43 11.88 6.87
C PRO A 79 -6.65 12.43 8.29
N THR A 80 -7.67 11.95 8.99
CA THR A 80 -7.95 12.35 10.37
C THR A 80 -6.91 11.81 11.34
N SER A 81 -6.31 10.65 11.02
CA SER A 81 -5.21 10.06 11.79
C SER A 81 -4.30 9.25 10.89
N ILE A 82 -3.01 9.29 11.18
CA ILE A 82 -2.00 8.37 10.67
C ILE A 82 -1.28 7.82 11.88
N SER A 83 -1.24 6.51 12.02
CA SER A 83 -0.52 5.83 13.09
C SER A 83 0.40 4.77 12.54
N VAL A 84 1.58 4.65 13.14
CA VAL A 84 2.61 3.70 12.75
C VAL A 84 2.98 2.83 13.93
N THR A 85 3.17 1.56 13.68
CA THR A 85 3.69 0.61 14.67
C THR A 85 4.83 -0.18 14.06
N THR A 86 6.01 -0.07 14.63
CA THR A 86 7.20 -0.81 14.19
C THR A 86 7.46 -2.08 15.01
N PHE A 87 6.62 -2.38 15.98
CA PHE A 87 6.73 -3.56 16.85
C PHE A 87 8.10 -3.66 17.57
N GLY A 88 8.65 -2.52 17.96
CA GLY A 88 9.96 -2.43 18.59
C GLY A 88 11.16 -2.67 17.67
N THR A 89 10.94 -2.69 16.35
CA THR A 89 12.00 -2.88 15.34
C THR A 89 12.46 -1.58 14.69
N GLY A 90 11.85 -0.45 15.06
CA GLY A 90 12.18 0.86 14.53
C GLY A 90 13.60 1.32 14.94
N VAL A 91 14.34 1.90 14.01
CA VAL A 91 15.63 2.55 14.29
C VAL A 91 15.46 4.01 14.71
N ILE A 92 14.26 4.54 14.52
CA ILE A 92 13.78 5.84 15.04
C ILE A 92 12.41 5.63 15.66
N GLU A 93 11.96 6.57 16.46
CA GLU A 93 10.67 6.50 17.14
C GLU A 93 9.50 6.52 16.14
N ASP A 94 8.41 5.81 16.45
CA ASP A 94 7.22 5.71 15.63
C ASP A 94 6.60 7.11 15.36
N ALA A 95 6.62 8.02 16.34
CA ALA A 95 6.17 9.41 16.17
C ALA A 95 6.99 10.18 15.11
N LYS A 96 8.27 9.91 14.99
CA LYS A 96 9.13 10.48 13.95
C LYS A 96 8.79 9.91 12.58
N LEU A 97 8.47 8.63 12.51
CA LEU A 97 8.00 7.99 11.28
C LEU A 97 6.68 8.60 10.80
N GLU A 98 5.74 8.88 11.71
CA GLU A 98 4.48 9.54 11.36
C GLU A 98 4.70 10.92 10.72
N GLN A 99 5.65 11.71 11.25
CA GLN A 99 6.02 12.99 10.67
C GLN A 99 6.62 12.83 9.26
N LEU A 100 7.52 11.86 9.07
CA LEU A 100 8.11 11.56 7.77
C LEU A 100 7.05 11.11 6.76
N ILE A 101 6.07 10.30 7.18
CA ILE A 101 4.97 9.89 6.30
C ILE A 101 4.19 11.10 5.81
N ARG A 102 3.82 12.01 6.71
CA ARG A 102 3.08 13.23 6.35
C ARG A 102 3.87 14.14 5.41
N ALA A 103 5.20 14.16 5.53
CA ALA A 103 6.06 14.98 4.68
C ALA A 103 6.31 14.39 3.29
N HIS A 104 6.33 13.06 3.17
CA HIS A 104 6.76 12.37 1.94
C HIS A 104 5.66 11.71 1.14
N PHE A 105 4.45 11.54 1.71
CA PHE A 105 3.33 10.87 1.06
C PHE A 105 2.07 11.71 1.13
N ASP A 106 1.48 11.97 -0.01
CA ASP A 106 0.15 12.59 -0.08
C ASP A 106 -0.91 11.49 0.09
N LEU A 107 -1.46 11.40 1.31
CA LEU A 107 -2.48 10.42 1.67
C LEU A 107 -3.91 10.94 1.52
N ARG A 108 -4.12 12.11 0.92
CA ARG A 108 -5.44 12.55 0.50
C ARG A 108 -5.96 11.63 -0.62
N PRO A 109 -7.28 11.38 -0.72
CA PRO A 109 -7.82 10.43 -1.70
C PRO A 109 -7.33 10.69 -3.14
N TYR A 110 -7.36 11.94 -3.59
CA TYR A 110 -6.85 12.31 -4.91
C TYR A 110 -5.32 12.15 -5.01
N GLY A 111 -4.58 12.54 -3.97
CA GLY A 111 -3.13 12.38 -3.89
C GLY A 111 -2.70 10.91 -4.01
N ILE A 112 -3.42 10.01 -3.38
CA ILE A 112 -3.17 8.56 -3.49
C ILE A 112 -3.35 8.08 -4.93
N ILE A 113 -4.44 8.50 -5.60
CA ILE A 113 -4.71 8.13 -6.99
C ILE A 113 -3.55 8.56 -7.89
N GLN A 114 -3.05 9.79 -7.72
CA GLN A 114 -1.93 10.31 -8.51
C GLN A 114 -0.62 9.60 -8.15
N MET A 115 -0.31 9.46 -6.87
CA MET A 115 0.93 8.86 -6.38
C MET A 115 1.12 7.40 -6.82
N LEU A 116 0.03 6.64 -6.85
CA LEU A 116 0.03 5.21 -7.20
C LEU A 116 -0.47 4.95 -8.62
N ASP A 117 -0.81 5.99 -9.38
CA ASP A 117 -1.28 5.89 -10.77
C ASP A 117 -2.50 4.96 -10.93
N LEU A 118 -3.49 5.14 -10.05
CA LEU A 118 -4.61 4.21 -9.89
C LEU A 118 -5.74 4.40 -10.94
N ILE A 119 -5.62 5.36 -11.85
CA ILE A 119 -6.66 5.63 -12.84
C ILE A 119 -6.67 4.60 -14.00
N HIS A 120 -5.59 3.86 -14.16
CA HIS A 120 -5.45 2.88 -15.23
C HIS A 120 -6.17 1.55 -14.92
N PRO A 121 -6.56 0.78 -15.95
CA PRO A 121 -7.30 -0.48 -15.79
C PRO A 121 -6.39 -1.63 -15.32
N MET A 122 -5.70 -1.46 -14.20
CA MET A 122 -4.74 -2.40 -13.64
C MET A 122 -5.33 -3.48 -12.73
N TYR A 123 -6.65 -3.50 -12.55
CA TYR A 123 -7.27 -4.25 -11.44
C TYR A 123 -7.59 -5.70 -11.77
N GLN A 124 -7.69 -6.08 -13.04
CA GLN A 124 -7.98 -7.45 -13.44
C GLN A 124 -6.97 -8.45 -12.86
N VAL A 125 -5.68 -8.09 -12.85
CA VAL A 125 -4.61 -8.93 -12.31
C VAL A 125 -4.64 -9.07 -10.78
N THR A 126 -5.45 -8.27 -10.08
CA THR A 126 -5.65 -8.37 -8.63
C THR A 126 -6.78 -9.32 -8.25
N ALA A 127 -7.58 -9.79 -9.21
CA ALA A 127 -8.76 -10.61 -8.95
C ALA A 127 -8.44 -12.02 -8.40
N SER A 128 -7.20 -12.47 -8.56
CA SER A 128 -6.74 -13.76 -8.05
C SER A 128 -5.40 -13.63 -7.33
N HIS A 129 -5.17 -14.48 -6.33
CA HIS A 129 -3.93 -14.58 -5.56
C HIS A 129 -3.56 -13.35 -4.72
N GLY A 130 -4.53 -12.56 -4.30
CA GLY A 130 -4.34 -11.44 -3.41
C GLY A 130 -3.80 -10.16 -4.07
N HIS A 131 -3.85 -9.07 -3.31
CA HIS A 131 -3.50 -7.73 -3.78
C HIS A 131 -2.08 -7.31 -3.39
N PHE A 132 -1.46 -7.96 -2.40
CA PHE A 132 -0.16 -7.59 -1.86
C PHE A 132 0.91 -8.67 -2.08
N GLY A 133 2.18 -8.27 -1.99
CA GLY A 133 3.32 -9.16 -2.16
C GLY A 133 3.61 -9.54 -3.62
N ARG A 134 2.94 -8.91 -4.58
CA ARG A 134 3.10 -9.16 -6.02
C ARG A 134 4.19 -8.26 -6.60
N LYS A 135 4.82 -8.71 -7.66
CA LYS A 135 5.77 -7.84 -8.39
C LYS A 135 5.01 -6.90 -9.31
N PRO A 136 5.39 -5.61 -9.38
CA PRO A 136 4.87 -4.71 -10.41
C PRO A 136 5.08 -5.29 -11.80
N GLN A 137 4.05 -5.21 -12.63
CA GLN A 137 4.08 -5.68 -14.02
C GLN A 137 3.81 -4.51 -14.94
N LYS A 138 4.57 -4.43 -16.03
CA LYS A 138 4.36 -3.43 -17.07
C LYS A 138 3.18 -3.86 -17.95
N LEU A 139 2.20 -3.01 -18.08
CA LEU A 139 1.00 -3.22 -18.87
C LEU A 139 0.91 -2.14 -19.95
N LYS A 140 0.16 -2.42 -21.01
CA LYS A 140 -0.13 -1.46 -22.09
C LYS A 140 -1.63 -1.21 -22.16
N ALA A 141 -2.00 0.05 -22.23
CA ALA A 141 -3.36 0.47 -22.53
C ALA A 141 -3.67 0.33 -24.04
N ALA A 142 -4.95 0.43 -24.38
CA ALA A 142 -5.40 0.35 -25.77
C ALA A 142 -4.84 1.49 -26.65
N ASP A 143 -4.52 2.63 -26.06
CA ASP A 143 -3.90 3.78 -26.72
C ASP A 143 -2.37 3.66 -26.87
N GLY A 144 -1.78 2.53 -26.41
CA GLY A 144 -0.36 2.27 -26.45
C GLY A 144 0.43 2.83 -25.25
N SER A 145 -0.19 3.58 -24.36
CA SER A 145 0.47 4.06 -23.14
C SER A 145 0.84 2.91 -22.21
N GLU A 146 1.93 3.08 -21.47
CA GLU A 146 2.45 2.07 -20.57
C GLU A 146 2.21 2.47 -19.12
N TYR A 147 1.75 1.54 -18.32
CA TYR A 147 1.53 1.71 -16.88
C TYR A 147 1.92 0.46 -16.10
N HIS A 148 1.92 0.53 -14.77
CA HIS A 148 2.31 -0.61 -13.93
C HIS A 148 1.15 -1.05 -13.03
N SER A 149 0.87 -2.37 -13.04
CA SER A 149 0.07 -2.98 -11.97
C SER A 149 0.87 -3.06 -10.67
N PHE A 150 0.19 -3.23 -9.56
CA PHE A 150 0.80 -3.34 -8.23
C PHE A 150 1.78 -2.19 -7.92
N SER A 151 1.47 -0.97 -8.35
CA SER A 151 2.30 0.23 -8.14
C SER A 151 2.59 0.48 -6.65
N TRP A 152 1.72 0.02 -5.75
CA TRP A 152 1.89 0.06 -4.29
C TRP A 152 2.98 -0.88 -3.75
N GLU A 153 3.56 -1.70 -4.59
CA GLU A 153 4.70 -2.56 -4.24
C GLU A 153 6.07 -1.94 -4.57
N ARG A 154 6.09 -0.73 -5.13
CA ARG A 154 7.34 0.00 -5.40
C ARG A 154 8.01 0.45 -4.11
N THR A 155 9.33 0.63 -4.16
CA THR A 155 10.16 1.10 -3.04
C THR A 155 10.99 2.33 -3.41
N ASP A 156 10.48 3.11 -4.34
CA ASP A 156 11.11 4.28 -4.94
C ASP A 156 11.27 5.49 -3.99
N ARG A 157 10.58 5.48 -2.85
CA ARG A 157 10.70 6.49 -1.79
C ARG A 157 11.67 6.11 -0.67
N ALA A 158 12.19 4.88 -0.68
CA ALA A 158 13.00 4.37 0.43
C ALA A 158 14.28 5.18 0.68
N GLU A 159 14.95 5.65 -0.37
CA GLU A 159 16.17 6.47 -0.24
C GLU A 159 15.86 7.82 0.39
N ALA A 160 14.87 8.54 -0.15
CA ALA A 160 14.45 9.83 0.38
C ALA A 160 14.01 9.75 1.86
N LEU A 161 13.29 8.68 2.24
CA LEU A 161 12.91 8.45 3.64
C LEU A 161 14.13 8.23 4.54
N ARG A 162 15.09 7.44 4.08
CA ARG A 162 16.31 7.16 4.84
C ARG A 162 17.12 8.43 5.07
N GLU A 163 17.30 9.25 4.04
CA GLU A 163 18.00 10.53 4.11
C GLU A 163 17.28 11.49 5.07
N ALA A 164 15.97 11.64 4.92
CA ALA A 164 15.17 12.50 5.80
C ALA A 164 15.16 12.02 7.26
N ALA A 165 15.30 10.72 7.49
CA ALA A 165 15.45 10.15 8.83
C ALA A 165 16.87 10.35 9.42
N GLY A 166 17.85 10.77 8.63
CA GLY A 166 19.25 10.89 9.05
C GLY A 166 19.94 9.55 9.30
N VAL A 167 19.43 8.47 8.73
CA VAL A 167 19.95 7.11 8.95
C VAL A 167 20.94 6.76 7.83
N LYS A 168 22.15 6.38 8.22
CA LYS A 168 23.16 5.94 7.26
C LYS A 168 22.73 4.67 6.56
N PRO A 169 23.11 4.47 5.27
CA PRO A 169 22.84 3.22 4.59
C PRO A 169 23.38 2.04 5.39
N ALA A 170 22.56 1.03 5.63
CA ALA A 170 23.06 -0.23 6.16
C ALA A 170 24.15 -0.74 5.19
N ALA A 171 25.34 -1.05 5.69
CA ALA A 171 26.39 -1.64 4.88
C ALA A 171 25.76 -2.85 4.16
N LYS A 172 25.82 -2.85 2.81
CA LYS A 172 25.28 -3.96 2.00
C LYS A 172 25.84 -5.25 2.60
N ALA A 173 24.97 -6.07 3.18
CA ALA A 173 25.35 -7.41 3.56
C ALA A 173 25.92 -8.05 2.29
N ARG A 174 27.25 -8.23 2.27
CA ARG A 174 27.93 -8.94 1.20
C ARG A 174 27.21 -10.28 1.08
N ALA A 175 26.48 -10.46 0.00
CA ALA A 175 25.99 -11.77 -0.37
C ALA A 175 27.24 -12.67 -0.36
N LYS A 176 27.35 -13.52 0.64
CA LYS A 176 28.30 -14.64 0.64
C LYS A 176 27.91 -15.46 -0.58
N LYS A 177 28.67 -15.27 -1.67
CA LYS A 177 28.77 -16.25 -2.73
C LYS A 177 29.18 -17.54 -2.02
N ALA A 178 28.25 -18.43 -1.81
CA ALA A 178 28.58 -19.81 -1.48
C ALA A 178 29.38 -20.30 -2.66
N ALA A 179 30.68 -20.39 -2.47
CA ALA A 179 31.53 -21.14 -3.38
C ALA A 179 31.03 -22.58 -3.32
N ALA A 180 30.41 -23.05 -4.40
CA ALA A 180 30.30 -24.44 -4.65
C ALA A 180 31.76 -24.90 -4.92
N ALA A 181 32.33 -25.57 -3.95
CA ALA A 181 33.51 -26.38 -4.09
C ALA A 181 33.06 -27.85 -4.07
N GLY A 182 33.52 -28.59 -5.00
CA GLY A 182 33.42 -30.06 -5.06
C GLY A 182 32.47 -30.54 -6.12
#